data_9ca1b316cfa92b706306caba7078775e
#
_entry.id   9ca1b316cfa92b706306caba7078775e
#
_cell.length_a   1.000
_cell.length_b   1.000
_cell.length_c   1.000
_cell.angle_alpha   90.00
_cell.angle_beta   90.00
_cell.angle_gamma   90.00
#
_symmetry.space_group_name_H-M   'P 1'
#
loop_
_entity.id
_entity.type
_entity.pdbx_description
1 polymer ?
#
loop_
_entity_poly.entity_id
_entity_poly.type
_entity_poly.pdbx_seq_one_letter_code
_entity_poly.pdbx_strand_id
1 'polypeptide(L)'
;MSSVSDLRLPPKWAAASRSVRWPNNRGSATVQTSVGTGFATVTEEEGVSVTSAEVNGFTLSELRFPKSYLQAPFEPELPYLAVVLEGALVKSFPRRALELGRSNAVAIPVGATHGARFGSDGARILIVRPRSASDPVAVCFDRVAELRGRELTWLAWRLAGELRASDAAAPLAAEGFALELLAATTREARIERSSGRPPAWLRAAEELLRARLADRVGLGELAEVVGVHPTYLARAFRAHYGLSVGEYGRRLRLAWAAAELARGEKPLAEIATSAGFADQSHFTRVFRRHIGTTPARYREQAQSRTFQNR
;
A
#
# COMPACT_ATOMS: atom_id res chain seq x y z
N MET A 1 2.52 -23.16 -14.17
CA MET A 1 1.99 -21.90 -14.75
C MET A 1 0.50 -21.87 -14.44
N SER A 2 0.14 -21.37 -13.28
CA SER A 2 -1.26 -21.26 -12.84
C SER A 2 -1.60 -19.77 -12.72
N SER A 3 -2.62 -19.40 -13.45
CA SER A 3 -3.13 -18.06 -13.70
C SER A 3 -3.61 -17.36 -12.42
N VAL A 4 -3.18 -16.11 -12.24
CA VAL A 4 -3.55 -15.16 -11.14
C VAL A 4 -4.95 -14.54 -11.37
N SER A 5 -5.82 -15.17 -12.15
CA SER A 5 -7.02 -14.52 -12.70
C SER A 5 -8.31 -14.64 -11.87
N ASP A 6 -8.34 -15.28 -10.68
CA ASP A 6 -9.60 -15.58 -9.98
C ASP A 6 -9.70 -15.08 -8.53
N LEU A 7 -9.08 -13.95 -8.20
CA LEU A 7 -9.36 -13.27 -6.94
C LEU A 7 -10.41 -12.15 -7.12
N ARG A 8 -11.59 -12.50 -7.65
CA ARG A 8 -12.79 -11.70 -7.46
C ARG A 8 -13.25 -11.89 -6.03
N LEU A 9 -13.07 -10.86 -5.20
CA LEU A 9 -13.65 -10.78 -3.87
C LEU A 9 -15.19 -10.93 -4.01
N PRO A 10 -15.86 -11.82 -3.26
CA PRO A 10 -17.30 -11.94 -3.33
C PRO A 10 -17.96 -10.66 -2.80
N PRO A 11 -19.02 -10.14 -3.45
CA PRO A 11 -19.64 -8.86 -3.12
C PRO A 11 -20.45 -8.84 -1.81
N LYS A 12 -20.37 -9.86 -0.97
CA LYS A 12 -21.15 -10.00 0.26
C LYS A 12 -20.55 -9.34 1.51
N TRP A 13 -19.33 -8.83 1.48
CA TRP A 13 -18.71 -8.20 2.65
C TRP A 13 -19.03 -6.70 2.82
N ALA A 14 -19.62 -6.06 1.82
CA ALA A 14 -20.03 -4.65 1.87
C ALA A 14 -21.27 -4.38 2.74
N ALA A 15 -21.95 -5.41 3.28
CA ALA A 15 -23.23 -5.26 3.97
C ALA A 15 -23.19 -5.54 5.49
N ALA A 16 -22.03 -5.77 6.09
CA ALA A 16 -21.91 -5.99 7.53
C ALA A 16 -21.01 -4.95 8.18
N SER A 17 -21.45 -3.70 8.20
CA SER A 17 -20.91 -2.68 9.08
C SER A 17 -21.39 -2.92 10.52
N ARG A 18 -20.81 -3.90 11.20
CA ARG A 18 -20.74 -3.90 12.65
C ARG A 18 -19.35 -3.42 13.01
N SER A 19 -19.30 -2.30 13.72
CA SER A 19 -18.09 -1.75 14.30
C SER A 19 -17.40 -2.82 15.15
N VAL A 20 -16.41 -3.49 14.61
CA VAL A 20 -15.50 -4.31 15.40
C VAL A 20 -14.62 -3.31 16.15
N ARG A 21 -14.94 -3.10 17.41
CA ARG A 21 -14.05 -2.41 18.32
C ARG A 21 -12.82 -3.27 18.48
N TRP A 22 -11.64 -2.67 18.31
CA TRP A 22 -10.45 -3.21 18.95
C TRP A 22 -10.79 -3.45 20.43
N PRO A 23 -10.18 -4.43 21.11
CA PRO A 23 -10.32 -4.52 22.56
C PRO A 23 -9.76 -3.25 23.17
N ASN A 24 -10.55 -2.20 23.15
CA ASN A 24 -10.37 -1.01 23.92
C ASN A 24 -11.04 -1.28 25.25
N ASN A 25 -10.31 -1.21 26.30
CA ASN A 25 -10.55 -1.40 27.71
C ASN A 25 -11.81 -0.70 28.27
N ARG A 26 -13.02 -0.88 27.66
CA ARG A 26 -14.32 -0.52 28.24
C ARG A 26 -15.42 -1.41 27.67
N GLY A 27 -15.73 -2.48 28.43
CA GLY A 27 -17.04 -3.14 28.42
C GLY A 27 -17.27 -4.23 27.38
N SER A 28 -16.54 -5.31 27.46
CA SER A 28 -16.94 -6.65 27.01
C SER A 28 -16.42 -7.65 28.03
N ALA A 29 -17.11 -8.77 28.22
CA ALA A 29 -16.76 -9.75 29.24
C ALA A 29 -15.36 -10.32 28.98
N THR A 30 -14.38 -9.67 29.56
CA THR A 30 -12.97 -10.02 29.49
C THR A 30 -12.72 -11.11 30.51
N VAL A 31 -12.36 -12.30 30.08
CA VAL A 31 -11.73 -13.24 30.97
C VAL A 31 -10.33 -12.68 31.26
N GLN A 32 -10.23 -11.86 32.31
CA GLN A 32 -8.97 -11.40 32.83
C GLN A 32 -8.27 -12.58 33.50
N THR A 33 -7.39 -13.21 32.76
CA THR A 33 -6.34 -14.02 33.39
C THR A 33 -5.15 -13.09 33.59
N SER A 34 -5.18 -12.28 34.64
CA SER A 34 -4.02 -11.51 35.08
C SER A 34 -3.01 -12.46 35.68
N VAL A 35 -2.10 -12.97 34.87
CA VAL A 35 -0.81 -13.46 35.35
C VAL A 35 0.12 -12.26 35.36
N GLY A 36 0.06 -11.49 36.46
CA GLY A 36 0.90 -10.33 36.66
C GLY A 36 2.34 -10.73 36.90
N THR A 37 3.16 -10.62 35.87
CA THR A 37 4.59 -10.53 35.99
C THR A 37 5.04 -9.38 35.08
N GLY A 38 5.15 -8.17 35.68
CA GLY A 38 5.64 -7.02 34.94
C GLY A 38 4.60 -5.92 34.70
N PHE A 39 4.98 -4.92 33.90
CA PHE A 39 4.17 -3.74 33.59
C PHE A 39 3.12 -3.96 32.47
N ALA A 40 3.12 -5.13 31.83
CA ALA A 40 2.23 -5.47 30.75
C ALA A 40 1.04 -6.33 31.23
N THR A 41 -0.12 -6.13 30.60
CA THR A 41 -1.36 -6.90 30.81
C THR A 41 -1.55 -7.88 29.68
N VAL A 42 -2.00 -9.11 29.99
CA VAL A 42 -2.37 -10.13 29.00
C VAL A 42 -3.88 -10.31 28.99
N THR A 43 -4.46 -10.27 27.80
CA THR A 43 -5.90 -10.54 27.57
C THR A 43 -6.05 -11.51 26.42
N GLU A 44 -7.17 -12.26 26.40
CA GLU A 44 -7.51 -13.14 25.29
C GLU A 44 -8.96 -12.89 24.89
N GLU A 45 -9.18 -12.68 23.59
CA GLU A 45 -10.49 -12.46 23.01
C GLU A 45 -10.58 -13.14 21.65
N GLU A 46 -11.62 -13.94 21.40
CA GLU A 46 -11.82 -14.69 20.15
C GLU A 46 -10.60 -15.53 19.70
N GLY A 47 -9.83 -16.05 20.64
CA GLY A 47 -8.60 -16.81 20.37
C GLY A 47 -7.40 -15.94 20.01
N VAL A 48 -7.52 -14.62 20.08
CA VAL A 48 -6.40 -13.67 19.91
C VAL A 48 -5.84 -13.35 21.28
N SER A 49 -4.57 -13.69 21.52
CA SER A 49 -3.86 -13.31 22.74
C SER A 49 -3.21 -11.95 22.54
N VAL A 50 -3.42 -11.05 23.50
CA VAL A 50 -2.89 -9.68 23.49
C VAL A 50 -2.08 -9.45 24.76
N THR A 51 -0.81 -9.14 24.60
CA THR A 51 0.05 -8.63 25.68
C THR A 51 0.25 -7.15 25.43
N SER A 52 -0.20 -6.28 26.34
CA SER A 52 -0.13 -4.84 26.15
C SER A 52 0.41 -4.10 27.36
N ALA A 53 1.06 -2.99 27.12
CA ALA A 53 1.56 -2.06 28.13
C ALA A 53 1.37 -0.62 27.65
N GLU A 54 1.23 0.29 28.61
CA GLU A 54 1.26 1.73 28.35
C GLU A 54 2.60 2.29 28.83
N VAL A 55 3.30 2.97 27.93
CA VAL A 55 4.53 3.71 28.22
C VAL A 55 4.38 5.11 27.64
N ASN A 56 5.00 6.10 28.28
CA ASN A 56 4.97 7.53 27.92
C ASN A 56 4.45 7.88 26.51
N GLY A 57 3.13 8.11 26.39
CA GLY A 57 2.49 8.52 25.14
C GLY A 57 2.13 7.39 24.17
N PHE A 58 2.49 6.12 24.45
CA PHE A 58 2.22 5.00 23.57
C PHE A 58 1.46 3.87 24.24
N THR A 59 0.63 3.18 23.47
CA THR A 59 0.17 1.83 23.77
C THR A 59 0.97 0.85 22.91
N LEU A 60 1.67 -0.08 23.57
CA LEU A 60 2.43 -1.15 22.96
C LEU A 60 1.64 -2.44 23.07
N SER A 61 1.48 -3.19 22.01
CA SER A 61 0.71 -4.44 22.04
C SER A 61 1.37 -5.51 21.18
N GLU A 62 1.64 -6.67 21.77
CA GLU A 62 1.96 -7.88 21.02
C GLU A 62 0.69 -8.71 20.87
N LEU A 63 0.28 -9.00 19.63
CA LEU A 63 -0.91 -9.78 19.30
C LEU A 63 -0.48 -11.11 18.68
N ARG A 64 -1.13 -12.20 19.12
CA ARG A 64 -0.99 -13.54 18.54
C ARG A 64 -2.33 -13.95 17.96
N PHE A 65 -2.38 -14.03 16.65
CA PHE A 65 -3.56 -14.44 15.90
C PHE A 65 -3.50 -15.94 15.61
N PRO A 66 -4.60 -16.68 15.81
CA PRO A 66 -4.66 -18.08 15.47
C PRO A 66 -4.57 -18.33 13.96
N LYS A 67 -4.40 -19.60 13.59
CA LYS A 67 -4.35 -20.06 12.20
C LYS A 67 -5.62 -19.66 11.47
N SER A 68 -5.46 -19.18 10.24
CA SER A 68 -6.57 -18.84 9.33
C SER A 68 -7.60 -17.86 9.91
N TYR A 69 -7.24 -17.09 10.92
CA TYR A 69 -8.12 -16.08 11.53
C TYR A 69 -8.53 -15.04 10.50
N LEU A 70 -9.80 -14.62 10.57
CA LEU A 70 -10.35 -13.58 9.72
C LEU A 70 -10.77 -12.38 10.57
N GLN A 71 -10.02 -11.29 10.48
CA GLN A 71 -10.37 -10.03 11.09
C GLN A 71 -11.33 -9.27 10.17
N ALA A 72 -12.52 -9.00 10.66
CA ALA A 72 -13.50 -8.19 9.93
C ALA A 72 -12.95 -6.77 9.65
N PRO A 73 -13.42 -6.10 8.59
CA PRO A 73 -13.05 -4.71 8.34
C PRO A 73 -13.46 -3.80 9.50
N PHE A 74 -12.54 -2.93 9.90
CA PHE A 74 -12.76 -1.91 10.92
C PHE A 74 -12.02 -0.62 10.54
N GLU A 75 -12.41 0.47 11.17
CA GLU A 75 -11.80 1.78 11.00
C GLU A 75 -11.04 2.16 12.28
N PRO A 76 -9.71 2.37 12.23
CA PRO A 76 -8.94 2.71 13.41
C PRO A 76 -9.20 4.15 13.85
N GLU A 77 -9.51 4.33 15.13
CA GLU A 77 -9.69 5.66 15.76
C GLU A 77 -8.35 6.38 16.00
N LEU A 78 -7.26 5.63 16.11
CA LEU A 78 -5.89 6.13 16.27
C LEU A 78 -4.98 5.48 15.24
N PRO A 79 -3.97 6.20 14.75
CA PRO A 79 -3.00 5.63 13.85
C PRO A 79 -2.14 4.58 14.57
N TYR A 80 -1.53 3.67 13.83
CA TYR A 80 -0.62 2.69 14.42
C TYR A 80 0.40 2.14 13.43
N LEU A 81 1.53 1.67 13.97
CA LEU A 81 2.50 0.84 13.29
C LEU A 81 2.26 -0.61 13.66
N ALA A 82 2.14 -1.50 12.67
CA ALA A 82 2.13 -2.93 12.87
C ALA A 82 3.38 -3.55 12.25
N VAL A 83 4.10 -4.37 13.00
CA VAL A 83 5.29 -5.10 12.54
C VAL A 83 5.04 -6.59 12.68
N VAL A 84 5.17 -7.34 11.59
CA VAL A 84 5.00 -8.79 11.59
C VAL A 84 6.27 -9.45 12.12
N LEU A 85 6.17 -10.03 13.31
CA LEU A 85 7.26 -10.77 13.95
C LEU A 85 7.35 -12.20 13.41
N GLU A 86 6.21 -12.89 13.33
CA GLU A 86 6.10 -14.28 12.87
C GLU A 86 4.84 -14.47 12.02
N GLY A 87 4.88 -15.48 11.14
CA GLY A 87 3.74 -15.80 10.27
C GLY A 87 3.56 -14.84 9.12
N ALA A 88 2.35 -14.82 8.56
CA ALA A 88 1.97 -13.97 7.44
C ALA A 88 0.48 -13.64 7.49
N LEU A 89 0.12 -12.52 6.87
CA LEU A 89 -1.28 -12.11 6.70
C LEU A 89 -1.46 -11.33 5.41
N VAL A 90 -2.69 -11.31 4.93
CA VAL A 90 -3.14 -10.39 3.88
C VAL A 90 -4.01 -9.33 4.52
N LYS A 91 -3.56 -8.08 4.54
CA LYS A 91 -4.33 -6.94 5.02
C LYS A 91 -5.10 -6.34 3.85
N SER A 92 -6.44 -6.36 3.93
CA SER A 92 -7.33 -5.94 2.87
C SER A 92 -7.88 -4.54 3.14
N PHE A 93 -7.69 -3.63 2.20
CA PHE A 93 -8.30 -2.30 2.14
C PHE A 93 -9.40 -2.30 1.07
N PRO A 94 -10.30 -1.31 1.00
CA PRO A 94 -11.40 -1.30 0.03
C PRO A 94 -10.98 -1.51 -1.43
N ARG A 95 -9.73 -1.14 -1.79
CA ARG A 95 -9.24 -1.12 -3.17
C ARG A 95 -7.89 -1.78 -3.40
N ARG A 96 -7.27 -2.32 -2.36
CA ARG A 96 -5.98 -3.03 -2.45
C ARG A 96 -5.83 -4.03 -1.33
N ALA A 97 -4.93 -4.97 -1.52
CA ALA A 97 -4.46 -5.85 -0.47
C ALA A 97 -2.94 -5.73 -0.32
N LEU A 98 -2.44 -5.90 0.90
CA LEU A 98 -1.02 -5.98 1.20
C LEU A 98 -0.73 -7.36 1.78
N GLU A 99 0.20 -8.06 1.15
CA GLU A 99 0.74 -9.31 1.69
C GLU A 99 1.89 -8.97 2.62
N LEU A 100 1.71 -9.26 3.90
CA LEU A 100 2.66 -8.95 4.94
C LEU A 100 3.17 -10.25 5.55
N GLY A 101 4.46 -10.46 5.48
CA GLY A 101 5.15 -11.58 6.12
C GLY A 101 6.17 -11.09 7.13
N ARG A 102 7.00 -12.01 7.64
CA ARG A 102 8.09 -11.68 8.56
C ARG A 102 8.94 -10.53 7.99
N SER A 103 9.29 -9.59 8.83
CA SER A 103 10.07 -8.39 8.48
C SER A 103 9.33 -7.30 7.68
N ASN A 104 8.02 -7.46 7.47
CA ASN A 104 7.20 -6.36 6.97
C ASN A 104 6.63 -5.55 8.13
N ALA A 105 6.58 -4.26 7.95
CA ALA A 105 5.84 -3.34 8.79
C ALA A 105 4.83 -2.55 7.96
N VAL A 106 3.76 -2.12 8.57
CA VAL A 106 2.76 -1.26 7.91
C VAL A 106 2.34 -0.15 8.86
N ALA A 107 2.46 1.08 8.39
CA ALA A 107 1.90 2.26 9.04
C ALA A 107 0.46 2.45 8.57
N ILE A 108 -0.47 2.60 9.50
CA ILE A 108 -1.90 2.75 9.26
C ILE A 108 -2.37 4.08 9.85
N PRO A 109 -2.90 5.02 9.03
CA PRO A 109 -3.47 6.27 9.53
C PRO A 109 -4.84 6.07 10.17
N VAL A 110 -5.30 7.09 10.87
CA VAL A 110 -6.71 7.20 11.33
C VAL A 110 -7.64 7.07 10.12
N GLY A 111 -8.80 6.43 10.31
CA GLY A 111 -9.84 6.35 9.29
C GLY A 111 -9.56 5.36 8.14
N ALA A 112 -8.40 4.72 8.10
CA ALA A 112 -8.07 3.76 7.04
C ALA A 112 -8.79 2.41 7.27
N THR A 113 -10.03 2.29 6.83
CA THR A 113 -10.82 1.06 6.91
C THR A 113 -10.08 -0.12 6.30
N HIS A 114 -9.90 -1.20 7.06
CA HIS A 114 -9.23 -2.42 6.60
C HIS A 114 -9.60 -3.63 7.43
N GLY A 115 -9.49 -4.82 6.82
CA GLY A 115 -9.55 -6.12 7.48
C GLY A 115 -8.25 -6.88 7.30
N ALA A 116 -8.17 -8.10 7.85
CA ALA A 116 -7.03 -8.97 7.65
C ALA A 116 -7.42 -10.44 7.62
N ARG A 117 -6.72 -11.22 6.79
CA ARG A 117 -6.77 -12.67 6.78
C ARG A 117 -5.38 -13.21 7.11
N PHE A 118 -5.31 -14.03 8.16
CA PHE A 118 -4.08 -14.62 8.64
C PHE A 118 -3.79 -15.94 7.94
N GLY A 119 -2.51 -16.27 7.79
CA GLY A 119 -2.07 -17.49 7.12
C GLY A 119 -2.35 -18.78 7.92
N SER A 120 -1.99 -19.93 7.33
CA SER A 120 -2.17 -21.26 7.92
C SER A 120 -1.42 -21.46 9.25
N ASP A 121 -0.41 -20.65 9.52
CA ASP A 121 0.42 -20.75 10.74
C ASP A 121 0.05 -19.68 11.77
N GLY A 122 -0.95 -18.85 11.47
CA GLY A 122 -1.29 -17.67 12.25
C GLY A 122 -0.26 -16.56 12.08
N ALA A 123 -0.27 -15.60 13.01
CA ALA A 123 0.75 -14.55 13.02
C ALA A 123 0.95 -13.96 14.40
N ARG A 124 2.16 -13.44 14.62
CA ARG A 124 2.55 -12.65 15.78
C ARG A 124 2.93 -11.26 15.31
N ILE A 125 2.25 -10.25 15.84
CA ILE A 125 2.35 -8.86 15.39
C ILE A 125 2.62 -7.97 16.58
N LEU A 126 3.61 -7.08 16.46
CA LEU A 126 3.79 -5.97 17.38
C LEU A 126 3.06 -4.74 16.84
N ILE A 127 2.28 -4.09 17.70
CA ILE A 127 1.62 -2.81 17.40
C ILE A 127 2.16 -1.74 18.31
N VAL A 128 2.54 -0.61 17.74
CA VAL A 128 2.89 0.63 18.44
C VAL A 128 1.87 1.69 18.03
N ARG A 129 1.15 2.23 19.00
CA ARG A 129 0.06 3.18 18.79
C ARG A 129 0.25 4.42 19.68
N PRO A 130 0.23 5.65 19.16
CA PRO A 130 0.19 6.85 19.97
C PRO A 130 -1.11 6.91 20.78
N ARG A 131 -1.10 7.52 21.95
CA ARG A 131 -2.30 7.67 22.80
C ARG A 131 -3.25 8.75 22.30
N SER A 132 -2.77 9.66 21.46
CA SER A 132 -3.56 10.74 20.87
C SER A 132 -3.22 10.92 19.39
N ALA A 133 -4.22 11.23 18.57
CA ALA A 133 -4.03 11.61 17.18
C ALA A 133 -3.26 12.96 17.04
N SER A 134 -3.24 13.77 18.10
CA SER A 134 -2.51 15.05 18.18
C SER A 134 -1.04 14.88 18.59
N ASP A 135 -0.59 13.65 18.87
CA ASP A 135 0.79 13.38 19.22
C ASP A 135 1.70 13.73 18.04
N PRO A 136 2.82 14.45 18.24
CA PRO A 136 3.80 14.75 17.18
C PRO A 136 4.26 13.52 16.41
N VAL A 137 4.26 12.36 17.05
CA VAL A 137 4.59 11.06 16.42
C VAL A 137 3.53 10.60 15.43
N ALA A 138 2.28 11.09 15.55
CA ALA A 138 1.22 10.75 14.60
C ALA A 138 1.52 11.19 13.16
N VAL A 139 2.44 12.15 12.97
CA VAL A 139 2.94 12.58 11.64
C VAL A 139 3.59 11.43 10.86
N CYS A 140 4.09 10.39 11.54
CA CYS A 140 4.64 9.20 10.90
C CYS A 140 3.57 8.35 10.17
N PHE A 141 2.28 8.63 10.43
CA PHE A 141 1.12 7.85 9.98
C PHE A 141 0.18 8.66 9.08
N ASP A 142 0.72 9.46 8.18
CA ASP A 142 -0.07 10.29 7.25
C ASP A 142 -0.78 9.48 6.15
N ARG A 143 -0.36 8.24 5.95
CA ARG A 143 -0.88 7.32 4.93
C ARG A 143 -0.62 5.86 5.29
N VAL A 144 -1.31 4.95 4.59
CA VAL A 144 -0.95 3.53 4.61
C VAL A 144 0.37 3.35 3.87
N ALA A 145 1.43 3.01 4.60
CA ALA A 145 2.77 2.76 4.05
C ALA A 145 3.25 1.35 4.44
N GLU A 146 3.64 0.56 3.44
CA GLU A 146 4.36 -0.70 3.65
C GLU A 146 5.84 -0.37 3.80
N LEU A 147 6.44 -0.85 4.87
CA LEU A 147 7.83 -0.60 5.22
C LEU A 147 8.58 -1.94 5.32
N ARG A 148 9.81 -1.96 4.89
CA ARG A 148 10.66 -3.15 4.92
C ARG A 148 12.05 -2.76 5.40
N GLY A 149 12.48 -3.30 6.52
CA GLY A 149 13.80 -3.00 7.05
C GLY A 149 14.22 -3.99 8.12
N ARG A 150 15.49 -4.41 8.07
CA ARG A 150 16.06 -5.32 9.10
C ARG A 150 16.09 -4.64 10.47
N GLU A 151 16.35 -3.34 10.49
CA GLU A 151 16.37 -2.52 11.70
C GLU A 151 14.98 -2.47 12.36
N LEU A 152 13.91 -2.20 11.59
CA LEU A 152 12.54 -2.17 12.10
C LEU A 152 12.16 -3.50 12.76
N THR A 153 12.53 -4.61 12.11
CA THR A 153 12.24 -5.95 12.64
C THR A 153 13.03 -6.23 13.91
N TRP A 154 14.30 -5.88 13.95
CA TRP A 154 15.14 -6.07 15.11
C TRP A 154 14.64 -5.29 16.33
N LEU A 155 14.32 -4.01 16.13
CA LEU A 155 13.74 -3.14 17.17
C LEU A 155 12.40 -3.67 17.68
N ALA A 156 11.55 -4.13 16.77
CA ALA A 156 10.26 -4.73 17.13
C ALA A 156 10.42 -6.03 17.95
N TRP A 157 11.39 -6.86 17.64
CA TRP A 157 11.70 -8.05 18.43
C TRP A 157 12.23 -7.71 19.83
N ARG A 158 13.10 -6.70 19.94
CA ARG A 158 13.57 -6.19 21.22
C ARG A 158 12.41 -5.65 22.06
N LEU A 159 11.58 -4.79 21.48
CA LEU A 159 10.40 -4.24 22.15
C LEU A 159 9.44 -5.34 22.63
N ALA A 160 9.15 -6.33 21.79
CA ALA A 160 8.33 -7.49 22.17
C ALA A 160 8.98 -8.33 23.28
N GLY A 161 10.30 -8.32 23.39
CA GLY A 161 11.04 -8.92 24.49
C GLY A 161 10.77 -8.21 25.82
N GLU A 162 10.86 -6.88 25.82
CA GLU A 162 10.61 -6.05 27.00
C GLU A 162 9.17 -6.16 27.52
N LEU A 163 8.17 -6.29 26.63
CA LEU A 163 6.79 -6.53 27.05
C LEU A 163 6.60 -7.82 27.90
N ARG A 164 7.54 -8.75 27.83
CA ARG A 164 7.52 -10.01 28.61
C ARG A 164 8.51 -10.02 29.75
N ALA A 165 9.35 -9.00 29.84
CA ALA A 165 10.29 -8.85 30.94
C ALA A 165 9.55 -8.42 32.23
N SER A 166 10.04 -8.87 33.38
CA SER A 166 9.44 -8.61 34.69
C SER A 166 10.31 -7.75 35.60
N ASP A 167 11.42 -7.20 35.07
CA ASP A 167 12.30 -6.32 35.83
C ASP A 167 11.90 -4.86 35.77
N ALA A 168 12.42 -4.06 36.70
CA ALA A 168 12.07 -2.64 36.84
C ALA A 168 12.59 -1.77 35.68
N ALA A 169 13.51 -2.25 34.85
CA ALA A 169 14.08 -1.53 33.72
C ALA A 169 13.24 -1.70 32.44
N ALA A 170 12.41 -2.78 32.38
CA ALA A 170 11.62 -3.11 31.20
C ALA A 170 10.73 -1.97 30.67
N PRO A 171 10.01 -1.19 31.50
CA PRO A 171 9.21 -0.06 31.00
C PRO A 171 10.06 1.01 30.31
N LEU A 172 11.22 1.34 30.85
CA LEU A 172 12.14 2.33 30.29
C LEU A 172 12.76 1.82 29.00
N ALA A 173 13.16 0.55 28.94
CA ALA A 173 13.70 -0.07 27.74
C ALA A 173 12.63 -0.15 26.63
N ALA A 174 11.39 -0.51 26.98
CA ALA A 174 10.27 -0.55 26.04
C ALA A 174 9.98 0.84 25.44
N GLU A 175 10.00 1.89 26.24
CA GLU A 175 9.86 3.27 25.77
C GLU A 175 10.99 3.64 24.80
N GLY A 176 12.24 3.37 25.16
CA GLY A 176 13.40 3.62 24.30
C GLY A 176 13.29 2.92 22.94
N PHE A 177 12.97 1.63 22.93
CA PHE A 177 12.79 0.87 21.69
C PHE A 177 11.57 1.33 20.87
N ALA A 178 10.49 1.75 21.51
CA ALA A 178 9.33 2.31 20.81
C ALA A 178 9.69 3.62 20.08
N LEU A 179 10.38 4.53 20.75
CA LEU A 179 10.84 5.79 20.15
C LEU A 179 11.83 5.54 19.00
N GLU A 180 12.77 4.64 19.19
CA GLU A 180 13.75 4.26 18.15
C GLU A 180 13.07 3.61 16.94
N LEU A 181 12.11 2.71 17.16
CA LEU A 181 11.32 2.07 16.12
C LEU A 181 10.51 3.10 15.31
N LEU A 182 9.91 4.10 15.97
CA LEU A 182 9.18 5.17 15.29
C LEU A 182 10.13 6.10 14.54
N ALA A 183 11.30 6.40 15.07
CA ALA A 183 12.32 7.17 14.38
C ALA A 183 12.83 6.45 13.13
N ALA A 184 13.12 5.14 13.23
CA ALA A 184 13.51 4.29 12.11
C ALA A 184 12.40 4.21 11.06
N THR A 185 11.13 4.05 11.48
CA THR A 185 9.94 4.09 10.60
C THR A 185 9.88 5.41 9.82
N THR A 186 10.09 6.52 10.49
CA THR A 186 10.08 7.86 9.86
C THR A 186 11.21 8.02 8.84
N ARG A 187 12.41 7.53 9.16
CA ARG A 187 13.56 7.55 8.25
C ARG A 187 13.30 6.70 7.02
N GLU A 188 12.79 5.46 7.22
CA GLU A 188 12.48 4.53 6.12
C GLU A 188 11.39 5.11 5.19
N ALA A 189 10.32 5.65 5.76
CA ALA A 189 9.27 6.33 5.00
C ALA A 189 9.80 7.57 4.25
N ARG A 190 10.84 8.23 4.77
CA ARG A 190 11.50 9.36 4.11
C ARG A 190 12.46 8.91 3.02
N ILE A 191 13.22 7.82 3.22
CA ILE A 191 14.09 7.20 2.22
C ILE A 191 13.25 6.68 1.06
N GLU A 192 12.12 6.03 1.32
CA GLU A 192 11.16 5.63 0.29
C GLU A 192 10.68 6.84 -0.55
N ARG A 193 10.48 7.99 0.09
CA ARG A 193 10.17 9.26 -0.60
C ARG A 193 11.35 9.84 -1.39
N SER A 194 12.57 9.70 -0.90
CA SER A 194 13.78 10.34 -1.47
C SER A 194 14.59 9.42 -2.39
N SER A 195 14.37 8.12 -2.38
CA SER A 195 15.07 7.14 -3.23
C SER A 195 14.73 7.23 -4.72
N GLY A 196 13.95 8.20 -5.14
CA GLY A 196 13.50 8.35 -6.53
C GLY A 196 12.56 7.22 -6.99
N ARG A 197 12.36 6.19 -6.17
CA ARG A 197 11.45 5.09 -6.47
C ARG A 197 10.02 5.48 -6.08
N PRO A 198 9.07 5.41 -7.02
CA PRO A 198 7.70 5.80 -6.71
C PRO A 198 7.11 4.89 -5.62
N PRO A 199 6.28 5.43 -4.71
CA PRO A 199 5.50 4.62 -3.78
C PRO A 199 4.74 3.51 -4.52
N ALA A 200 4.49 2.38 -3.84
CA ALA A 200 3.82 1.22 -4.45
C ALA A 200 2.48 1.59 -5.12
N TRP A 201 1.66 2.43 -4.47
CA TRP A 201 0.40 2.92 -5.04
C TRP A 201 0.60 3.79 -6.29
N LEU A 202 1.70 4.57 -6.38
CA LEU A 202 2.01 5.40 -7.55
C LEU A 202 2.53 4.54 -8.71
N ARG A 203 3.26 3.46 -8.41
CA ARG A 203 3.63 2.45 -9.41
C ARG A 203 2.40 1.70 -9.92
N ALA A 204 1.51 1.29 -9.02
CA ALA A 204 0.24 0.65 -9.41
C ALA A 204 -0.61 1.56 -10.30
N ALA A 205 -0.61 2.88 -10.04
CA ALA A 205 -1.25 3.86 -10.92
C ALA A 205 -0.62 3.88 -12.32
N GLU A 206 0.70 3.85 -12.38
CA GLU A 206 1.44 3.82 -13.65
C GLU A 206 1.24 2.51 -14.41
N GLU A 207 1.28 1.38 -13.71
CA GLU A 207 1.01 0.04 -14.28
C GLU A 207 -0.42 -0.06 -14.84
N LEU A 208 -1.40 0.50 -14.14
CA LEU A 208 -2.79 0.55 -14.62
C LEU A 208 -2.93 1.39 -15.90
N LEU A 209 -2.24 2.53 -15.99
CA LEU A 209 -2.20 3.35 -17.21
C LEU A 209 -1.58 2.59 -18.38
N ARG A 210 -0.58 1.74 -18.13
CA ARG A 210 0.03 0.88 -19.14
C ARG A 210 -0.88 -0.27 -19.56
N ALA A 211 -1.52 -0.92 -18.59
CA ALA A 211 -2.41 -2.06 -18.84
C ALA A 211 -3.68 -1.64 -19.61
N ARG A 212 -4.20 -0.46 -19.31
CA ARG A 212 -5.44 0.08 -19.91
C ARG A 212 -5.16 1.21 -20.91
N LEU A 213 -4.22 0.96 -21.80
CA LEU A 213 -3.70 1.95 -22.74
C LEU A 213 -4.79 2.55 -23.66
N ALA A 214 -5.69 1.70 -24.17
CA ALA A 214 -6.80 2.10 -25.04
C ALA A 214 -7.88 2.87 -24.28
N ASP A 215 -8.04 2.58 -22.99
CA ASP A 215 -9.03 3.23 -22.15
C ASP A 215 -8.52 4.61 -21.74
N ARG A 216 -9.41 5.59 -21.73
CA ARG A 216 -9.10 6.92 -21.21
C ARG A 216 -9.30 6.94 -19.70
N VAL A 217 -8.46 6.21 -18.95
CA VAL A 217 -8.53 6.20 -17.49
C VAL A 217 -8.38 7.62 -16.96
N GLY A 218 -9.44 8.13 -16.31
CA GLY A 218 -9.46 9.46 -15.71
C GLY A 218 -8.66 9.51 -14.41
N LEU A 219 -8.26 10.74 -14.01
CA LEU A 219 -7.55 10.96 -12.74
C LEU A 219 -8.36 10.45 -11.54
N GLY A 220 -9.69 10.68 -11.54
CA GLY A 220 -10.59 10.23 -10.47
C GLY A 220 -10.64 8.71 -10.36
N GLU A 221 -10.86 8.01 -11.47
CA GLU A 221 -10.87 6.55 -11.54
C GLU A 221 -9.53 5.96 -11.10
N LEU A 222 -8.42 6.53 -11.59
CA LEU A 222 -7.09 6.08 -11.23
C LEU A 222 -6.82 6.25 -9.73
N ALA A 223 -7.18 7.42 -9.17
CA ALA A 223 -7.05 7.70 -7.75
C ALA A 223 -7.90 6.76 -6.90
N GLU A 224 -9.08 6.46 -7.40
CA GLU A 224 -10.00 5.51 -6.81
C GLU A 224 -9.40 4.12 -6.72
N VAL A 225 -8.84 3.59 -7.81
CA VAL A 225 -8.25 2.24 -7.86
C VAL A 225 -7.03 2.14 -6.93
N VAL A 226 -6.20 3.17 -6.85
CA VAL A 226 -4.99 3.13 -6.01
C VAL A 226 -5.22 3.62 -4.57
N GLY A 227 -6.46 3.99 -4.22
CA GLY A 227 -6.86 4.31 -2.86
C GLY A 227 -6.30 5.62 -2.31
N VAL A 228 -6.18 6.66 -3.15
CA VAL A 228 -5.71 7.99 -2.74
C VAL A 228 -6.65 9.09 -3.25
N HIS A 229 -6.57 10.28 -2.65
CA HIS A 229 -7.35 11.42 -3.14
C HIS A 229 -6.82 11.90 -4.52
N PRO A 230 -7.68 12.26 -5.49
CA PRO A 230 -7.27 12.68 -6.84
C PRO A 230 -6.24 13.82 -6.86
N THR A 231 -6.42 14.84 -6.03
CA THR A 231 -5.46 15.95 -5.92
C THR A 231 -4.09 15.49 -5.44
N TYR A 232 -4.04 14.54 -4.51
CA TYR A 232 -2.79 13.97 -4.01
C TYR A 232 -2.09 13.15 -5.08
N LEU A 233 -2.86 12.29 -5.80
CA LEU A 233 -2.35 11.55 -6.95
C LEU A 233 -1.75 12.50 -8.00
N ALA A 234 -2.47 13.55 -8.39
CA ALA A 234 -2.00 14.50 -9.41
C ALA A 234 -0.66 15.15 -9.03
N ARG A 235 -0.52 15.59 -7.77
CA ARG A 235 0.71 16.21 -7.25
C ARG A 235 1.87 15.21 -7.23
N ALA A 236 1.67 14.02 -6.66
CA ALA A 236 2.69 13.01 -6.54
C ALA A 236 3.12 12.46 -7.91
N PHE A 237 2.16 12.25 -8.82
CA PHE A 237 2.43 11.79 -10.18
C PHE A 237 3.29 12.81 -10.95
N ARG A 238 2.93 14.10 -10.89
CA ARG A 238 3.70 15.16 -11.52
C ARG A 238 5.08 15.36 -10.90
N ALA A 239 5.18 15.27 -9.57
CA ALA A 239 6.45 15.39 -8.86
C ALA A 239 7.43 14.25 -9.23
N HIS A 240 6.90 13.03 -9.44
CA HIS A 240 7.74 11.86 -9.71
C HIS A 240 8.03 11.64 -11.21
N TYR A 241 7.00 11.73 -12.06
CA TYR A 241 7.12 11.46 -13.51
C TYR A 241 7.33 12.73 -14.34
N GLY A 242 7.29 13.92 -13.75
CA GLY A 242 7.44 15.21 -14.43
C GLY A 242 6.27 15.61 -15.32
N LEU A 243 5.21 14.80 -15.37
CA LEU A 243 4.05 14.95 -16.27
C LEU A 243 2.75 14.81 -15.48
N SER A 244 1.69 15.42 -15.97
CA SER A 244 0.35 15.09 -15.48
C SER A 244 -0.03 13.65 -15.91
N VAL A 245 -0.96 13.02 -15.18
CA VAL A 245 -1.51 11.69 -15.51
C VAL A 245 -2.00 11.63 -16.96
N GLY A 246 -2.73 12.67 -17.42
CA GLY A 246 -3.24 12.75 -18.79
C GLY A 246 -2.16 12.88 -19.86
N GLU A 247 -1.10 13.63 -19.58
CA GLU A 247 0.06 13.76 -20.49
C GLU A 247 0.85 12.46 -20.55
N TYR A 248 1.06 11.80 -19.42
CA TYR A 248 1.74 10.52 -19.34
C TYR A 248 0.98 9.43 -20.12
N GLY A 249 -0.32 9.29 -19.90
CA GLY A 249 -1.16 8.35 -20.65
C GLY A 249 -1.16 8.63 -22.16
N ARG A 250 -1.15 9.93 -22.56
CA ARG A 250 -1.03 10.30 -23.96
C ARG A 250 0.31 9.89 -24.56
N ARG A 251 1.42 10.07 -23.85
CA ARG A 251 2.73 9.64 -24.30
C ARG A 251 2.83 8.13 -24.46
N LEU A 252 2.26 7.36 -23.53
CA LEU A 252 2.20 5.90 -23.65
C LEU A 252 1.45 5.47 -24.92
N ARG A 253 0.28 6.06 -25.20
CA ARG A 253 -0.51 5.77 -26.40
C ARG A 253 0.25 6.10 -27.68
N LEU A 254 0.94 7.23 -27.72
CA LEU A 254 1.75 7.63 -28.88
C LEU A 254 2.95 6.70 -29.07
N ALA A 255 3.62 6.29 -28.01
CA ALA A 255 4.73 5.34 -28.07
C ALA A 255 4.29 3.97 -28.60
N TRP A 256 3.15 3.46 -28.12
CA TRP A 256 2.55 2.24 -28.62
C TRP A 256 2.19 2.35 -30.11
N ALA A 257 1.51 3.45 -30.49
CA ALA A 257 1.16 3.69 -31.89
C ALA A 257 2.38 3.80 -32.79
N ALA A 258 3.46 4.44 -32.35
CA ALA A 258 4.71 4.50 -33.10
C ALA A 258 5.34 3.11 -33.32
N ALA A 259 5.27 2.22 -32.32
CA ALA A 259 5.73 0.84 -32.45
C ALA A 259 4.88 0.05 -33.47
N GLU A 260 3.56 0.21 -33.46
CA GLU A 260 2.67 -0.44 -34.45
C GLU A 260 2.90 0.13 -35.86
N LEU A 261 3.12 1.42 -35.99
CA LEU A 261 3.48 2.04 -37.29
C LEU A 261 4.78 1.47 -37.85
N ALA A 262 5.77 1.26 -37.01
CA ALA A 262 7.07 0.71 -37.44
C ALA A 262 6.95 -0.75 -37.92
N ARG A 263 6.02 -1.54 -37.37
CA ARG A 263 5.68 -2.89 -37.86
C ARG A 263 5.03 -2.88 -39.25
N GLY A 264 4.26 -1.84 -39.54
CA GLY A 264 3.70 -1.59 -40.88
C GLY A 264 2.46 -2.38 -41.27
N GLU A 265 1.97 -3.28 -40.41
CA GLU A 265 0.93 -4.26 -40.74
C GLU A 265 -0.50 -3.72 -40.70
N LYS A 266 -0.76 -2.76 -39.82
CA LYS A 266 -2.14 -2.27 -39.51
C LYS A 266 -2.49 -0.97 -40.25
N PRO A 267 -3.77 -0.78 -40.66
CA PRO A 267 -4.27 0.49 -41.14
C PRO A 267 -4.13 1.61 -40.09
N LEU A 268 -3.93 2.86 -40.54
CA LEU A 268 -3.80 4.02 -39.65
C LEU A 268 -5.06 4.23 -38.77
N ALA A 269 -6.23 3.97 -39.31
CA ALA A 269 -7.50 4.08 -38.59
C ALA A 269 -7.57 3.06 -37.44
N GLU A 270 -7.13 1.83 -37.66
CA GLU A 270 -7.11 0.78 -36.67
C GLU A 270 -6.10 1.09 -35.54
N ILE A 271 -4.89 1.57 -35.90
CA ILE A 271 -3.89 2.01 -34.91
C ILE A 271 -4.44 3.16 -34.06
N ALA A 272 -5.14 4.12 -34.69
CA ALA A 272 -5.76 5.24 -33.98
C ALA A 272 -6.78 4.77 -32.94
N THR A 273 -7.69 3.87 -33.32
CA THR A 273 -8.71 3.32 -32.44
C THR A 273 -8.09 2.47 -31.32
N SER A 274 -7.17 1.57 -31.65
CA SER A 274 -6.48 0.71 -30.68
C SER A 274 -5.61 1.48 -29.68
N ALA A 275 -5.11 2.67 -30.09
CA ALA A 275 -4.42 3.60 -29.21
C ALA A 275 -5.35 4.52 -28.40
N GLY A 276 -6.66 4.32 -28.46
CA GLY A 276 -7.66 5.10 -27.71
C GLY A 276 -7.87 6.53 -28.21
N PHE A 277 -7.58 6.82 -29.49
CA PHE A 277 -7.96 8.07 -30.13
C PHE A 277 -9.38 8.01 -30.69
N ALA A 278 -10.07 9.17 -30.72
CA ALA A 278 -11.45 9.22 -31.20
C ALA A 278 -11.57 8.83 -32.68
N ASP A 279 -10.62 9.27 -33.51
CA ASP A 279 -10.55 9.03 -34.95
C ASP A 279 -9.12 9.23 -35.45
N GLN A 280 -8.89 8.82 -36.72
CA GLN A 280 -7.59 8.93 -37.38
C GLN A 280 -7.11 10.39 -37.53
N SER A 281 -8.03 11.34 -37.73
CA SER A 281 -7.69 12.76 -37.89
C SER A 281 -7.18 13.36 -36.57
N HIS A 282 -7.85 13.03 -35.47
CA HIS A 282 -7.41 13.38 -34.13
C HIS A 282 -6.06 12.76 -33.80
N PHE A 283 -5.88 11.46 -34.08
CA PHE A 283 -4.61 10.76 -33.92
C PHE A 283 -3.49 11.44 -34.73
N THR A 284 -3.70 11.71 -36.02
CA THR A 284 -2.70 12.33 -36.91
C THR A 284 -2.26 13.70 -36.37
N ARG A 285 -3.19 14.52 -35.92
CA ARG A 285 -2.91 15.84 -35.35
C ARG A 285 -2.08 15.76 -34.07
N VAL A 286 -2.45 14.88 -33.15
CA VAL A 286 -1.76 14.69 -31.88
C VAL A 286 -0.39 14.04 -32.09
N PHE A 287 -0.30 13.05 -32.95
CA PHE A 287 0.96 12.38 -33.29
C PHE A 287 1.97 13.37 -33.91
N ARG A 288 1.53 14.15 -34.93
CA ARG A 288 2.40 15.17 -35.54
C ARG A 288 2.87 16.22 -34.55
N ARG A 289 1.99 16.65 -33.63
CA ARG A 289 2.33 17.65 -32.60
C ARG A 289 3.43 17.14 -31.63
N HIS A 290 3.44 15.83 -31.32
CA HIS A 290 4.34 15.27 -30.30
C HIS A 290 5.58 14.60 -30.89
N ILE A 291 5.47 14.01 -32.09
CA ILE A 291 6.55 13.27 -32.75
C ILE A 291 7.22 14.11 -33.85
N GLY A 292 6.59 15.20 -34.30
CA GLY A 292 7.12 16.12 -35.29
C GLY A 292 6.82 15.72 -36.75
N THR A 293 6.28 14.52 -37.01
CA THR A 293 5.93 14.03 -38.34
C THR A 293 4.58 13.35 -38.36
N THR A 294 3.97 13.14 -39.54
CA THR A 294 2.68 12.43 -39.64
C THR A 294 2.88 10.93 -39.46
N PRO A 295 1.84 10.19 -38.99
CA PRO A 295 1.91 8.74 -38.85
C PRO A 295 2.30 8.00 -40.14
N ALA A 296 1.78 8.43 -41.29
CA ALA A 296 2.11 7.86 -42.59
C ALA A 296 3.60 8.01 -42.90
N ARG A 297 4.13 9.23 -42.79
CA ARG A 297 5.54 9.50 -43.04
C ARG A 297 6.46 8.81 -42.03
N TYR A 298 6.04 8.68 -40.78
CA TYR A 298 6.76 7.91 -39.77
C TYR A 298 6.90 6.43 -40.15
N ARG A 299 5.81 5.82 -40.65
CA ARG A 299 5.78 4.43 -41.14
C ARG A 299 6.77 4.25 -42.29
N GLU A 300 6.73 5.12 -43.32
CA GLU A 300 7.62 5.06 -44.47
C GLU A 300 9.10 5.12 -44.03
N GLN A 301 9.43 6.06 -43.14
CA GLN A 301 10.79 6.21 -42.62
C GLN A 301 11.25 5.00 -41.81
N ALA A 302 10.36 4.39 -41.00
CA ALA A 302 10.70 3.19 -40.22
C ALA A 302 10.96 1.99 -41.12
N GLN A 303 10.14 1.79 -42.17
CA GLN A 303 10.30 0.69 -43.14
C GLN A 303 11.57 0.87 -43.99
N SER A 304 11.87 2.07 -44.46
CA SER A 304 13.08 2.33 -45.24
C SER A 304 14.36 2.01 -44.46
N ARG A 305 14.42 2.28 -43.15
CA ARG A 305 15.57 1.93 -42.29
C ARG A 305 15.73 0.42 -42.11
N THR A 306 14.65 -0.34 -42.11
CA THR A 306 14.68 -1.82 -42.00
C THR A 306 15.26 -2.48 -43.26
N PHE A 307 15.04 -1.88 -44.44
CA PHE A 307 15.62 -2.38 -45.72
C PHE A 307 17.10 -2.04 -45.90
N GLN A 308 17.62 -0.99 -45.26
CA GLN A 308 19.03 -0.61 -45.35
C GLN A 308 19.97 -1.41 -44.41
N ASN A 309 19.42 -2.12 -43.44
CA ASN A 309 20.16 -2.93 -42.45
C ASN A 309 20.06 -4.45 -42.70
N ARG A 310 19.55 -4.87 -43.85
CA ARG A 310 19.60 -6.26 -44.36
C ARG A 310 20.59 -6.36 -45.54
#